data_9846cc2f36d9890e1846a5717e1e0216
#
_entry.id   9846cc2f36d9890e1846a5717e1e0216
#
_cell.length_a   1.000
_cell.length_b   1.000
_cell.length_c   1.000
_cell.angle_alpha   90.00
_cell.angle_beta   90.00
_cell.angle_gamma   90.00
#
_symmetry.space_group_name_H-M   'P 1'
#
loop_
_entity.id
_entity.type
_entity.pdbx_description
1 polymer ?
#
loop_
_entity_poly.entity_id
_entity_poly.type
_entity_poly.pdbx_seq_one_letter_code
_entity_poly.pdbx_strand_id
1 'polypeptide(L)'
;MAVSINKNFLKLPGNYLFAEIARRVDEEQKQHPDKEIIRLGIGDVTLPLAPAVIRAMHRATEEMARQETFRGYCEETCGAYDFLRFAIRDSYLARGTRVADDEIFVSDGTKSDCGNIGDI
;
A
#
# COMPACT_ATOMS: atom_id res chain seq x y z
N MET A 1 22.24 32.03 -16.59
CA MET A 1 21.22 31.28 -17.31
C MET A 1 19.93 31.40 -16.54
N ALA A 2 18.84 31.88 -17.19
CA ALA A 2 17.54 31.90 -16.52
C ALA A 2 16.94 30.48 -16.54
N VAL A 3 16.56 29.99 -15.38
CA VAL A 3 15.86 28.71 -15.24
C VAL A 3 14.44 28.91 -15.75
N SER A 4 14.01 28.11 -16.74
CA SER A 4 12.63 28.10 -17.22
C SER A 4 11.94 26.82 -16.79
N ILE A 5 10.71 26.94 -16.29
CA ILE A 5 9.85 25.79 -15.96
C ILE A 5 9.24 25.21 -17.24
N ASN A 6 9.05 23.89 -17.24
CA ASN A 6 8.31 23.23 -18.32
C ASN A 6 6.84 23.69 -18.33
N LYS A 7 6.48 24.50 -19.33
CA LYS A 7 5.14 25.09 -19.47
C LYS A 7 4.01 24.02 -19.60
N ASN A 8 4.34 22.78 -19.90
CA ASN A 8 3.33 21.70 -19.93
C ASN A 8 2.73 21.40 -18.56
N PHE A 9 3.44 21.69 -17.46
CA PHE A 9 2.86 21.58 -16.12
C PHE A 9 1.66 22.52 -15.91
N LEU A 10 1.62 23.65 -16.60
CA LEU A 10 0.50 24.60 -16.53
C LEU A 10 -0.78 24.08 -17.21
N LYS A 11 -0.67 23.03 -18.00
CA LYS A 11 -1.79 22.38 -18.69
C LYS A 11 -2.44 21.27 -17.86
N LEU A 12 -1.77 20.84 -16.77
CA LEU A 12 -2.32 19.83 -15.88
C LEU A 12 -3.50 20.42 -15.09
N PRO A 13 -4.54 19.60 -14.78
CA PRO A 13 -5.62 20.02 -13.90
C PRO A 13 -5.03 20.49 -12.56
N GLY A 14 -5.40 21.69 -12.13
CA GLY A 14 -4.83 22.32 -10.93
C GLY A 14 -5.19 21.63 -9.61
N ASN A 15 -6.21 20.76 -9.64
CA ASN A 15 -6.68 20.07 -8.45
C ASN A 15 -6.73 18.55 -8.67
N TYR A 16 -6.26 17.83 -7.67
CA TYR A 16 -6.44 16.39 -7.58
C TYR A 16 -7.91 16.09 -7.26
N LEU A 17 -8.51 15.10 -7.95
CA LEU A 17 -9.93 14.75 -7.86
C LEU A 17 -10.44 14.64 -6.40
N PHE A 18 -9.67 14.02 -5.53
CA PHE A 18 -10.07 13.80 -4.14
C PHE A 18 -10.12 15.10 -3.31
N ALA A 19 -9.26 16.07 -3.61
CA ALA A 19 -9.32 17.37 -2.98
C ALA A 19 -10.58 18.14 -3.36
N GLU A 20 -10.99 18.05 -4.62
CA GLU A 20 -12.24 18.66 -5.10
C GLU A 20 -13.48 17.97 -4.49
N ILE A 21 -13.48 16.64 -4.37
CA ILE A 21 -14.55 15.91 -3.68
C ILE A 21 -14.64 16.32 -2.22
N ALA A 22 -13.52 16.40 -1.50
CA ALA A 22 -13.49 16.81 -0.10
C ALA A 22 -14.07 18.24 0.07
N ARG A 23 -13.69 19.17 -0.81
CA ARG A 23 -14.21 20.54 -0.81
C ARG A 23 -15.74 20.56 -0.99
N ARG A 24 -16.28 19.80 -1.95
CA ARG A 24 -17.73 19.73 -2.20
C ARG A 24 -18.48 19.12 -1.02
N VAL A 25 -17.93 18.08 -0.40
CA VAL A 25 -18.51 17.48 0.81
C VAL A 25 -18.58 18.48 1.95
N ASP A 26 -17.50 19.24 2.17
CA ASP A 26 -17.47 20.28 3.20
C ASP A 26 -18.47 21.41 2.93
N GLU A 27 -18.65 21.81 1.67
CA GLU A 27 -19.62 22.82 1.28
C GLU A 27 -21.06 22.33 1.50
N GLU A 28 -21.36 21.09 1.10
CA GLU A 28 -22.68 20.49 1.32
C GLU A 28 -22.99 20.33 2.81
N GLN A 29 -22.02 19.89 3.62
CA GLN A 29 -22.22 19.77 5.07
C GLN A 29 -22.48 21.12 5.76
N LYS A 30 -21.84 22.21 5.26
CA LYS A 30 -22.10 23.55 5.76
C LYS A 30 -23.49 24.09 5.38
N GLN A 31 -23.98 23.73 4.19
CA GLN A 31 -25.31 24.13 3.74
C GLN A 31 -26.43 23.32 4.41
N HIS A 32 -26.13 22.09 4.79
CA HIS A 32 -27.06 21.13 5.39
C HIS A 32 -26.49 20.50 6.66
N PRO A 33 -26.29 21.25 7.75
CA PRO A 33 -25.63 20.75 8.96
C PRO A 33 -26.45 19.69 9.70
N ASP A 34 -27.75 19.62 9.44
CA ASP A 34 -28.70 18.66 10.00
C ASP A 34 -28.74 17.32 9.24
N LYS A 35 -28.06 17.23 8.09
CA LYS A 35 -28.04 16.01 7.27
C LYS A 35 -26.74 15.24 7.44
N GLU A 36 -26.87 13.94 7.60
CA GLU A 36 -25.74 13.03 7.55
C GLU A 36 -25.33 12.77 6.10
N ILE A 37 -24.05 12.96 5.78
CA ILE A 37 -23.52 12.65 4.45
C ILE A 37 -22.97 11.22 4.44
N ILE A 38 -23.60 10.35 3.66
CA ILE A 38 -23.12 8.99 3.41
C ILE A 38 -22.01 9.03 2.37
N ARG A 39 -20.78 8.73 2.77
CA ARG A 39 -19.61 8.73 1.89
C ARG A 39 -19.43 7.37 1.24
N LEU A 40 -19.74 7.26 -0.05
CA LEU A 40 -19.55 6.05 -0.88
C LEU A 40 -18.33 6.19 -1.82
N GLY A 41 -17.35 6.97 -1.42
CA GLY A 41 -16.17 7.25 -2.21
C GLY A 41 -15.07 6.19 -2.05
N ILE A 42 -13.89 6.62 -1.60
CA ILE A 42 -12.72 5.75 -1.44
C ILE A 42 -12.94 4.81 -0.25
N GLY A 43 -12.68 3.50 -0.47
CA GLY A 43 -12.57 2.56 0.64
C GLY A 43 -11.37 2.88 1.53
N ASP A 44 -11.57 2.79 2.83
CA ASP A 44 -10.53 3.00 3.83
C ASP A 44 -10.56 1.87 4.85
N VAL A 45 -9.44 1.70 5.56
CA VAL A 45 -9.36 0.79 6.69
C VAL A 45 -10.14 1.36 7.87
N THR A 46 -11.09 0.59 8.39
CA THR A 46 -11.97 1.04 9.48
C THR A 46 -11.64 0.41 10.83
N LEU A 47 -10.74 -0.56 10.85
CA LEU A 47 -10.35 -1.27 12.06
C LEU A 47 -8.86 -1.12 12.35
N PRO A 48 -8.46 -1.06 13.63
CA PRO A 48 -7.06 -1.07 14.01
C PRO A 48 -6.39 -2.40 13.64
N LEU A 49 -5.06 -2.39 13.56
CA LEU A 49 -4.29 -3.60 13.33
C LEU A 49 -4.54 -4.65 14.43
N ALA A 50 -4.61 -5.91 14.01
CA ALA A 50 -4.73 -7.01 14.97
C ALA A 50 -3.54 -7.05 15.91
N PRO A 51 -3.73 -7.41 17.21
CA PRO A 51 -2.64 -7.47 18.18
C PRO A 51 -1.47 -8.39 17.77
N ALA A 52 -1.74 -9.44 17.00
CA ALA A 52 -0.69 -10.32 16.47
C ALA A 52 0.23 -9.58 15.49
N VAL A 53 -0.32 -8.71 14.64
CA VAL A 53 0.45 -7.88 13.69
C VAL A 53 1.34 -6.90 14.45
N ILE A 54 0.79 -6.20 15.45
CA ILE A 54 1.55 -5.26 16.29
C ILE A 54 2.73 -5.96 16.95
N ARG A 55 2.50 -7.14 17.57
CA ARG A 55 3.60 -7.91 18.19
C ARG A 55 4.66 -8.35 17.17
N ALA A 56 4.26 -8.72 15.96
CA ALA A 56 5.21 -9.10 14.91
C ALA A 56 6.07 -7.91 14.45
N MET A 57 5.47 -6.74 14.30
CA MET A 57 6.19 -5.51 13.96
C MET A 57 7.20 -5.10 15.03
N HIS A 58 6.81 -5.17 16.32
CA HIS A 58 7.73 -4.90 17.43
C HIS A 58 8.94 -5.85 17.40
N ARG A 59 8.71 -7.15 17.24
CA ARG A 59 9.80 -8.13 17.15
C ARG A 59 10.70 -7.88 15.95
N ALA A 60 10.13 -7.57 14.79
CA ALA A 60 10.93 -7.26 13.60
C ALA A 60 11.82 -6.03 13.83
N THR A 61 11.33 -5.00 14.52
CA THR A 61 12.13 -3.84 14.88
C THR A 61 13.28 -4.20 15.84
N GLU A 62 13.02 -5.04 16.84
CA GLU A 62 14.06 -5.53 17.77
C GLU A 62 15.11 -6.40 17.06
N GLU A 63 14.70 -7.21 16.08
CA GLU A 63 15.61 -7.99 15.24
C GLU A 63 16.56 -7.09 14.43
N MET A 64 16.09 -5.97 13.93
CA MET A 64 16.89 -5.01 13.17
C MET A 64 17.95 -4.28 14.01
N ALA A 65 17.79 -4.27 15.36
CA ALA A 65 18.75 -3.65 16.28
C ALA A 65 19.98 -4.53 16.58
N ARG A 66 20.01 -5.77 16.13
CA ARG A 66 21.07 -6.73 16.47
C ARG A 66 21.80 -7.18 15.20
N GLN A 67 23.13 -7.23 15.26
CA GLN A 67 23.96 -7.64 14.11
C GLN A 67 23.60 -9.04 13.60
N GLU A 68 23.27 -9.97 14.49
CA GLU A 68 23.01 -11.37 14.17
C GLU A 68 21.66 -11.58 13.46
N THR A 69 20.72 -10.67 13.67
CA THR A 69 19.36 -10.77 13.12
C THR A 69 19.02 -9.64 12.14
N PHE A 70 19.95 -8.70 11.98
CA PHE A 70 19.81 -7.64 10.97
C PHE A 70 19.68 -8.23 9.58
N ARG A 71 18.71 -7.70 8.82
CA ARG A 71 18.47 -8.07 7.41
C ARG A 71 18.54 -6.83 6.54
N GLY A 72 19.46 -6.86 5.56
CA GLY A 72 19.57 -5.83 4.53
C GLY A 72 18.69 -6.13 3.32
N TYR A 73 19.17 -5.83 2.13
CA TYR A 73 18.52 -6.24 0.90
C TYR A 73 18.54 -7.75 0.76
N CYS A 74 17.43 -8.35 0.33
CA CYS A 74 17.41 -9.75 -0.11
C CYS A 74 17.89 -9.87 -1.56
N GLU A 75 18.31 -11.07 -1.96
CA GLU A 75 18.54 -11.38 -3.37
C GLU A 75 17.20 -11.38 -4.11
N GLU A 76 17.12 -10.59 -5.19
CA GLU A 76 15.87 -10.20 -5.83
C GLU A 76 15.39 -11.20 -6.87
N THR A 77 15.11 -12.43 -6.50
CA THR A 77 14.43 -13.32 -7.45
C THR A 77 12.91 -13.14 -7.47
N CYS A 78 12.30 -12.83 -6.33
CA CYS A 78 10.84 -12.68 -6.23
C CYS A 78 10.41 -11.53 -5.27
N GLY A 79 11.26 -10.54 -5.06
CA GLY A 79 10.94 -9.34 -4.27
C GLY A 79 10.79 -9.56 -2.76
N ALA A 80 11.18 -10.72 -2.21
CA ALA A 80 11.04 -10.99 -0.77
C ALA A 80 12.03 -12.02 -0.26
N TYR A 81 12.26 -12.00 1.06
CA TYR A 81 12.99 -13.06 1.75
C TYR A 81 12.30 -14.41 1.65
N ASP A 82 13.09 -15.48 1.56
CA ASP A 82 12.59 -16.85 1.45
C ASP A 82 11.64 -17.25 2.60
N PHE A 83 11.94 -16.83 3.82
CA PHE A 83 11.07 -17.15 4.96
C PHE A 83 9.66 -16.57 4.80
N LEU A 84 9.51 -15.41 4.15
CA LEU A 84 8.20 -14.81 3.90
C LEU A 84 7.46 -15.56 2.78
N ARG A 85 8.16 -15.89 1.69
CA ARG A 85 7.58 -16.67 0.59
C ARG A 85 7.12 -18.05 1.08
N PHE A 86 7.94 -18.75 1.87
CA PHE A 86 7.56 -20.02 2.45
C PHE A 86 6.35 -19.92 3.39
N ALA A 87 6.28 -18.88 4.22
CA ALA A 87 5.11 -18.65 5.06
C ALA A 87 3.84 -18.37 4.25
N ILE A 88 3.95 -17.65 3.13
CA ILE A 88 2.84 -17.40 2.20
C ILE A 88 2.42 -18.73 1.55
N ARG A 89 3.36 -19.50 0.98
CA ARG A 89 3.12 -20.83 0.39
C ARG A 89 2.38 -21.74 1.37
N ASP A 90 2.89 -21.84 2.59
CA ASP A 90 2.33 -22.72 3.61
C ASP A 90 0.92 -22.27 4.04
N SER A 91 0.66 -20.96 4.04
CA SER A 91 -0.67 -20.39 4.26
C SER A 91 -1.66 -20.77 3.13
N TYR A 92 -1.22 -20.77 1.87
CA TYR A 92 -2.02 -21.26 0.75
C TYR A 92 -2.29 -22.75 0.85
N LEU A 93 -1.25 -23.54 1.15
CA LEU A 93 -1.37 -24.99 1.31
C LEU A 93 -2.36 -25.37 2.41
N ALA A 94 -2.32 -24.67 3.55
CA ALA A 94 -3.26 -24.89 4.66
C ALA A 94 -4.73 -24.61 4.27
N ARG A 95 -4.96 -23.85 3.19
CA ARG A 95 -6.29 -23.58 2.61
C ARG A 95 -6.62 -24.48 1.42
N GLY A 96 -5.79 -25.48 1.15
CA GLY A 96 -6.01 -26.44 0.08
C GLY A 96 -5.48 -26.02 -1.30
N THR A 97 -4.76 -24.91 -1.40
CA THR A 97 -4.17 -24.42 -2.65
C THR A 97 -2.67 -24.66 -2.66
N ARG A 98 -2.14 -25.29 -3.70
CA ARG A 98 -0.70 -25.47 -3.91
C ARG A 98 -0.18 -24.36 -4.82
N VAL A 99 0.85 -23.66 -4.37
CA VAL A 99 1.64 -22.71 -5.16
C VAL A 99 3.11 -23.05 -5.00
N ALA A 100 3.91 -22.91 -6.05
CA ALA A 100 5.35 -23.08 -5.99
C ALA A 100 6.03 -21.79 -5.44
N ASP A 101 7.26 -21.93 -4.97
CA ASP A 101 7.96 -20.78 -4.37
C ASP A 101 8.28 -19.69 -5.40
N ASP A 102 8.46 -20.07 -6.67
CA ASP A 102 8.71 -19.18 -7.81
C ASP A 102 7.43 -18.58 -8.42
N GLU A 103 6.26 -18.99 -7.94
CA GLU A 103 4.96 -18.37 -8.28
C GLU A 103 4.55 -17.27 -7.28
N ILE A 104 5.36 -17.00 -6.24
CA ILE A 104 5.05 -16.02 -5.22
C ILE A 104 5.94 -14.80 -5.38
N PHE A 105 5.32 -13.69 -5.80
CA PHE A 105 5.95 -12.38 -5.90
C PHE A 105 5.39 -11.46 -4.82
N VAL A 106 6.27 -10.76 -4.11
CA VAL A 106 5.88 -9.83 -3.06
C VAL A 106 6.22 -8.41 -3.50
N SER A 107 5.26 -7.53 -3.42
CA SER A 107 5.38 -6.12 -3.75
C SER A 107 5.03 -5.24 -2.55
N ASP A 108 5.14 -3.94 -2.73
CA ASP A 108 4.71 -2.94 -1.75
C ASP A 108 3.18 -2.69 -1.77
N GLY A 109 2.43 -3.44 -2.59
CA GLY A 109 0.97 -3.46 -2.59
C GLY A 109 0.33 -3.51 -3.96
N THR A 110 -0.95 -3.84 -3.97
CA THR A 110 -1.77 -4.05 -5.18
C THR A 110 -1.73 -2.89 -6.17
N LYS A 111 -1.58 -1.65 -5.68
CA LYS A 111 -1.52 -0.49 -6.57
C LYS A 111 -0.27 -0.52 -7.46
N SER A 112 0.88 -0.90 -6.90
CA SER A 112 2.12 -1.09 -7.66
C SER A 112 1.98 -2.26 -8.62
N ASP A 113 1.39 -3.38 -8.20
CA ASP A 113 1.15 -4.54 -9.06
C ASP A 113 0.26 -4.18 -10.25
N CYS A 114 -0.85 -3.45 -10.02
CA CYS A 114 -1.72 -2.97 -11.09
C CYS A 114 -1.04 -1.99 -12.03
N GLY A 115 -0.07 -1.21 -11.55
CA GLY A 115 0.75 -0.33 -12.38
C GLY A 115 1.70 -1.11 -13.26
N ASN A 116 2.34 -2.12 -12.71
CA ASN A 116 3.40 -2.89 -13.38
C ASN A 116 2.86 -3.96 -14.34
N ILE A 117 1.66 -4.50 -14.10
CA ILE A 117 1.07 -5.54 -14.98
C ILE A 117 0.88 -5.09 -16.42
N GLY A 118 0.83 -3.78 -16.63
CA GLY A 118 0.74 -3.19 -17.97
C GLY A 118 2.03 -3.28 -18.79
N ASP A 119 3.15 -3.60 -18.14
CA ASP A 119 4.48 -3.71 -18.77
C ASP A 119 4.82 -5.17 -19.15
N ILE A 120 3.97 -6.13 -18.79
CA ILE A 120 4.04 -7.56 -19.10
C ILE A 120 3.10 -7.88 -20.27
#